data_f2e5f27959dea9455967a87cca5ec8ba
#
_entry.id   f2e5f27959dea9455967a87cca5ec8ba
#
_cell.length_a   1.000
_cell.length_b   1.000
_cell.length_c   1.000
_cell.angle_alpha   90.00
_cell.angle_beta   90.00
_cell.angle_gamma   90.00
#
_symmetry.space_group_name_H-M   'P 1'
#
loop_
_entity.id
_entity.type
_entity.pdbx_description
1 polymer ?
#
loop_
_entity_poly.entity_id
_entity_poly.type
_entity_poly.pdbx_seq_one_letter_code
_entity_poly.pdbx_strand_id
1 'polypeptide(L)'
;LDVLNDIFGNDAYANISLDRNLRDSELSTVDKAFVTALVYGVVSKKDLLEWHITPFLKKEPKPWAKMLLLLTVYQILFMDKVPTSAAVDEAVKIAKRRDGQATANFINAVLRNFMRSEHRNEEPKDWETKYSMPKLLLDKMVRQFGGKRTGEILESLEKPSHVSLRKIDPTVEISGTRASLLTE
;
A
#
# COMPACT_ATOMS: atom_id res chain seq x y z
N LEU A 1 -7.28 3.71 9.38
CA LEU A 1 -8.34 2.76 8.97
C LEU A 1 -9.53 3.50 8.37
N ASP A 2 -10.00 4.59 8.98
CA ASP A 2 -11.18 5.34 8.53
C ASP A 2 -10.98 5.94 7.13
N VAL A 3 -9.79 6.47 6.84
CA VAL A 3 -9.42 6.93 5.48
C VAL A 3 -9.57 5.81 4.43
N LEU A 4 -9.12 4.59 4.73
CA LEU A 4 -9.27 3.45 3.82
C LEU A 4 -10.73 3.03 3.65
N ASN A 5 -11.52 3.09 4.72
CA ASN A 5 -12.96 2.84 4.63
C ASN A 5 -13.67 3.92 3.79
N ASP A 6 -13.26 5.18 3.87
CA ASP A 6 -13.78 6.24 3.02
C ASP A 6 -13.43 6.00 1.54
N ILE A 7 -12.20 5.63 1.25
CA ILE A 7 -11.73 5.40 -0.12
C ILE A 7 -12.45 4.21 -0.76
N PHE A 8 -12.49 3.07 -0.08
CA PHE A 8 -13.02 1.82 -0.64
C PHE A 8 -14.51 1.57 -0.37
N GLY A 9 -15.10 2.29 0.57
CA GLY A 9 -16.52 2.17 0.91
C GLY A 9 -17.39 3.29 0.36
N ASN A 10 -16.81 4.49 0.17
CA ASN A 10 -17.53 5.69 -0.24
C ASN A 10 -16.94 6.34 -1.50
N ASP A 11 -16.05 5.66 -2.22
CA ASP A 11 -15.36 6.15 -3.42
C ASP A 11 -14.67 7.51 -3.22
N ALA A 12 -14.19 7.78 -2.00
CA ALA A 12 -13.53 9.05 -1.70
C ALA A 12 -12.13 9.10 -2.31
N TYR A 13 -11.72 10.29 -2.76
CA TYR A 13 -10.34 10.51 -3.22
C TYR A 13 -9.37 10.43 -2.05
N ALA A 14 -8.29 9.66 -2.22
CA ALA A 14 -7.32 9.39 -1.15
C ALA A 14 -6.67 10.67 -0.58
N ASN A 15 -6.30 11.61 -1.44
CA ASN A 15 -5.72 12.89 -1.03
C ASN A 15 -6.71 13.74 -0.21
N ILE A 16 -7.98 13.78 -0.60
CA ILE A 16 -9.02 14.56 0.10
C ILE A 16 -9.34 13.92 1.46
N SER A 17 -9.52 12.59 1.50
CA SER A 17 -9.79 11.90 2.76
C SER A 17 -8.61 11.98 3.73
N LEU A 18 -7.37 11.84 3.24
CA LEU A 18 -6.16 12.01 4.05
C LEU A 18 -6.06 13.43 4.62
N ASP A 19 -6.17 14.45 3.78
CA ASP A 19 -6.07 15.85 4.21
C ASP A 19 -7.11 16.16 5.30
N ARG A 20 -8.37 15.77 5.09
CA ARG A 20 -9.44 15.95 6.07
C ARG A 20 -9.14 15.28 7.42
N ASN A 21 -8.62 14.04 7.41
CA ASN A 21 -8.35 13.29 8.63
C ASN A 21 -7.05 13.71 9.34
N LEU A 22 -6.07 14.28 8.60
CA LEU A 22 -4.78 14.67 9.17
C LEU A 22 -4.67 16.14 9.52
N ARG A 23 -5.50 17.01 8.94
CA ARG A 23 -5.43 18.47 9.13
C ARG A 23 -5.54 18.85 10.60
N ASP A 24 -6.57 18.38 11.26
CA ASP A 24 -6.90 18.75 12.65
C ASP A 24 -6.40 17.69 13.66
N SER A 25 -5.54 16.76 13.20
CA SER A 25 -4.97 15.74 14.08
C SER A 25 -3.77 16.30 14.88
N GLU A 26 -3.66 15.90 16.14
CA GLU A 26 -2.51 16.20 16.99
C GLU A 26 -1.25 15.36 16.67
N LEU A 27 -1.26 14.61 15.56
CA LEU A 27 -0.16 13.76 15.14
C LEU A 27 1.07 14.60 14.78
N SER A 28 2.26 14.08 15.13
CA SER A 28 3.53 14.66 14.71
C SER A 28 3.67 14.62 13.17
N THR A 29 4.56 15.45 12.61
CA THR A 29 4.87 15.42 11.17
C THR A 29 5.33 14.03 10.72
N VAL A 30 6.09 13.32 11.54
CA VAL A 30 6.58 11.97 11.26
C VAL A 30 5.40 10.98 11.22
N ASP A 31 4.48 11.07 12.18
CA ASP A 31 3.30 10.19 12.20
C ASP A 31 2.36 10.49 11.03
N LYS A 32 2.18 11.76 10.66
CA LYS A 32 1.40 12.14 9.46
C LYS A 32 2.02 11.55 8.19
N ALA A 33 3.34 11.63 8.06
CA ALA A 33 4.05 11.02 6.94
C ALA A 33 3.91 9.47 6.92
N PHE A 34 4.01 8.83 8.09
CA PHE A 34 3.79 7.40 8.23
C PHE A 34 2.36 6.98 7.82
N VAL A 35 1.33 7.67 8.32
CA VAL A 35 -0.06 7.41 7.94
C VAL A 35 -0.27 7.60 6.44
N THR A 36 0.30 8.66 5.88
CA THR A 36 0.23 8.94 4.44
C THR A 36 0.85 7.82 3.60
N ALA A 37 2.06 7.40 3.94
CA ALA A 37 2.75 6.29 3.28
C ALA A 37 1.96 4.98 3.38
N LEU A 38 1.40 4.70 4.56
CA LEU A 38 0.60 3.50 4.82
C LEU A 38 -0.69 3.48 4.00
N VAL A 39 -1.42 4.60 3.93
CA VAL A 39 -2.67 4.68 3.16
C VAL A 39 -2.40 4.55 1.67
N TYR A 40 -1.48 5.34 1.11
CA TYR A 40 -1.14 5.24 -0.32
C TYR A 40 -0.56 3.87 -0.68
N GLY A 41 0.23 3.27 0.19
CA GLY A 41 0.77 1.94 0.00
C GLY A 41 -0.32 0.86 -0.09
N VAL A 42 -1.30 0.90 0.81
CA VAL A 42 -2.44 -0.03 0.76
C VAL A 42 -3.29 0.21 -0.49
N VAL A 43 -3.55 1.46 -0.86
CA VAL A 43 -4.34 1.80 -2.05
C VAL A 43 -3.66 1.30 -3.32
N SER A 44 -2.35 1.54 -3.46
CA SER A 44 -1.59 1.17 -4.66
C SER A 44 -1.34 -0.33 -4.80
N LYS A 45 -1.44 -1.10 -3.72
CA LYS A 45 -1.16 -2.54 -3.72
C LYS A 45 -2.36 -3.39 -3.28
N LYS A 46 -3.57 -2.84 -3.40
CA LYS A 46 -4.79 -3.47 -2.89
C LYS A 46 -4.96 -4.90 -3.36
N ASP A 47 -4.88 -5.15 -4.67
CA ASP A 47 -5.15 -6.48 -5.25
C ASP A 47 -4.06 -7.48 -4.86
N LEU A 48 -2.79 -7.05 -4.80
CA LEU A 48 -1.68 -7.85 -4.29
C LEU A 48 -1.89 -8.24 -2.83
N LEU A 49 -2.30 -7.28 -1.99
CA LEU A 49 -2.56 -7.53 -0.57
C LEU A 49 -3.77 -8.45 -0.37
N GLU A 50 -4.83 -8.29 -1.17
CA GLU A 50 -5.98 -9.20 -1.17
C GLU A 50 -5.58 -10.61 -1.59
N TRP A 51 -4.75 -10.76 -2.62
CA TRP A 51 -4.22 -12.04 -3.04
C TRP A 51 -3.47 -12.75 -1.91
N HIS A 52 -2.66 -12.02 -1.15
CA HIS A 52 -1.93 -12.59 -0.02
C HIS A 52 -2.81 -13.08 1.12
N ILE A 53 -3.93 -12.41 1.41
CA ILE A 53 -4.79 -12.79 2.55
C ILE A 53 -5.89 -13.79 2.18
N THR A 54 -6.34 -13.81 0.92
CA THR A 54 -7.49 -14.61 0.47
C THR A 54 -7.39 -16.09 0.83
N PRO A 55 -6.24 -16.78 0.71
CA PRO A 55 -6.14 -18.21 1.08
C PRO A 55 -6.42 -18.49 2.55
N PHE A 56 -6.34 -17.50 3.42
CA PHE A 56 -6.53 -17.63 4.86
C PHE A 56 -7.93 -17.22 5.34
N LEU A 57 -8.77 -16.73 4.41
CA LEU A 57 -10.14 -16.33 4.68
C LEU A 57 -11.10 -17.49 4.41
N LYS A 58 -11.77 -17.99 5.47
CA LYS A 58 -12.83 -19.01 5.33
C LYS A 58 -14.15 -18.42 4.79
N LYS A 59 -14.36 -17.13 5.00
CA LYS A 59 -15.52 -16.34 4.54
C LYS A 59 -15.10 -14.89 4.40
N GLU A 60 -15.83 -14.14 3.60
CA GLU A 60 -15.58 -12.69 3.44
C GLU A 60 -15.77 -11.99 4.79
N PRO A 61 -14.75 -11.26 5.27
CA PRO A 61 -14.84 -10.51 6.51
C PRO A 61 -15.67 -9.23 6.33
N LYS A 62 -16.06 -8.59 7.43
CA LYS A 62 -16.63 -7.24 7.40
C LYS A 62 -15.68 -6.29 6.67
N PRO A 63 -16.18 -5.32 5.86
CA PRO A 63 -15.32 -4.44 5.05
C PRO A 63 -14.17 -3.78 5.84
N TRP A 64 -14.46 -3.20 6.99
CA TRP A 64 -13.44 -2.57 7.83
C TRP A 64 -12.39 -3.58 8.38
N ALA A 65 -12.79 -4.83 8.66
CA ALA A 65 -11.88 -5.87 9.12
C ALA A 65 -10.96 -6.33 7.97
N LYS A 66 -11.48 -6.38 6.75
CA LYS A 66 -10.67 -6.60 5.54
C LYS A 66 -9.63 -5.48 5.38
N MET A 67 -10.04 -4.22 5.48
CA MET A 67 -9.11 -3.09 5.40
C MET A 67 -8.04 -3.15 6.51
N LEU A 68 -8.40 -3.56 7.72
CA LEU A 68 -7.45 -3.76 8.82
C LEU A 68 -6.43 -4.86 8.50
N LEU A 69 -6.86 -5.96 7.90
CA LEU A 69 -5.97 -7.03 7.44
C LEU A 69 -5.01 -6.53 6.35
N LEU A 70 -5.52 -5.84 5.31
CA LEU A 70 -4.69 -5.29 4.22
C LEU A 70 -3.64 -4.31 4.76
N LEU A 71 -4.06 -3.40 5.64
CA LEU A 71 -3.20 -2.42 6.29
C LEU A 71 -2.08 -3.11 7.11
N THR A 72 -2.40 -4.21 7.79
CA THR A 72 -1.41 -4.94 8.59
C THR A 72 -0.47 -5.74 7.70
N VAL A 73 -0.98 -6.40 6.66
CA VAL A 73 -0.16 -7.16 5.70
C VAL A 73 0.77 -6.22 4.93
N TYR A 74 0.31 -5.01 4.55
CA TYR A 74 1.18 -4.01 3.95
C TYR A 74 2.36 -3.65 4.86
N GLN A 75 2.12 -3.42 6.15
CA GLN A 75 3.21 -3.15 7.10
C GLN A 75 4.20 -4.32 7.19
N ILE A 76 3.68 -5.56 7.21
CA ILE A 76 4.52 -6.77 7.31
C ILE A 76 5.40 -6.97 6.07
N LEU A 77 4.89 -6.64 4.87
CA LEU A 77 5.58 -6.92 3.60
C LEU A 77 6.46 -5.77 3.12
N PHE A 78 6.09 -4.51 3.42
CA PHE A 78 6.67 -3.33 2.76
C PHE A 78 7.21 -2.27 3.72
N MET A 79 7.11 -2.47 5.04
CA MET A 79 7.58 -1.49 6.02
C MET A 79 8.61 -2.10 6.97
N ASP A 80 9.85 -2.23 6.52
CA ASP A 80 10.96 -2.87 7.27
C ASP A 80 11.20 -2.30 8.67
N LYS A 81 10.86 -1.02 8.88
CA LYS A 81 11.01 -0.36 10.17
C LYS A 81 9.91 -0.68 11.18
N VAL A 82 8.84 -1.36 10.75
CA VAL A 82 7.72 -1.75 11.62
C VAL A 82 7.91 -3.19 12.06
N PRO A 83 8.14 -3.46 13.37
CA PRO A 83 8.21 -4.84 13.84
C PRO A 83 6.91 -5.58 13.55
N THR A 84 6.99 -6.74 12.93
CA THR A 84 5.83 -7.56 12.53
C THR A 84 4.92 -7.86 13.71
N SER A 85 5.50 -8.16 14.90
CA SER A 85 4.73 -8.40 16.12
C SER A 85 3.92 -7.18 16.54
N ALA A 86 4.50 -5.99 16.45
CA ALA A 86 3.81 -4.75 16.80
C ALA A 86 2.63 -4.47 15.86
N ALA A 87 2.81 -4.66 14.54
CA ALA A 87 1.73 -4.52 13.57
C ALA A 87 0.54 -5.46 13.86
N VAL A 88 0.83 -6.72 14.17
CA VAL A 88 -0.19 -7.72 14.52
C VAL A 88 -0.89 -7.38 15.83
N ASP A 89 -0.13 -7.02 16.86
CA ASP A 89 -0.69 -6.70 18.18
C ASP A 89 -1.63 -5.49 18.11
N GLU A 90 -1.25 -4.44 17.37
CA GLU A 90 -2.12 -3.27 17.17
C GLU A 90 -3.37 -3.62 16.37
N ALA A 91 -3.27 -4.44 15.34
CA ALA A 91 -4.44 -4.90 14.59
C ALA A 91 -5.42 -5.67 15.49
N VAL A 92 -4.91 -6.56 16.34
CA VAL A 92 -5.74 -7.32 17.30
C VAL A 92 -6.38 -6.40 18.31
N LYS A 93 -5.66 -5.40 18.86
CA LYS A 93 -6.21 -4.40 19.79
C LYS A 93 -7.31 -3.55 19.13
N ILE A 94 -7.11 -3.12 17.89
CA ILE A 94 -8.13 -2.36 17.13
C ILE A 94 -9.37 -3.22 16.93
N ALA A 95 -9.21 -4.46 16.49
CA ALA A 95 -10.31 -5.38 16.27
C ALA A 95 -11.10 -5.66 17.57
N LYS A 96 -10.39 -5.88 18.68
CA LYS A 96 -11.00 -6.10 20.00
C LYS A 96 -11.83 -4.90 20.47
N ARG A 97 -11.31 -3.69 20.32
CA ARG A 97 -12.01 -2.46 20.71
C ARG A 97 -13.24 -2.19 19.84
N ARG A 98 -13.16 -2.50 18.54
CA ARG A 98 -14.22 -2.17 17.58
C ARG A 98 -15.35 -3.20 17.52
N ASP A 99 -15.07 -4.49 17.71
CA ASP A 99 -16.04 -5.56 17.47
C ASP A 99 -15.86 -6.78 18.42
N GLY A 100 -15.09 -6.63 19.47
CA GLY A 100 -14.95 -7.60 20.53
C GLY A 100 -13.94 -8.72 20.26
N GLN A 101 -13.89 -9.67 21.20
CA GLN A 101 -12.85 -10.71 21.25
C GLN A 101 -12.92 -11.70 20.07
N ALA A 102 -14.13 -11.99 19.56
CA ALA A 102 -14.30 -12.93 18.45
C ALA A 102 -13.60 -12.43 17.17
N THR A 103 -13.78 -11.15 16.85
CA THR A 103 -13.12 -10.53 15.70
C THR A 103 -11.62 -10.37 15.91
N ALA A 104 -11.18 -10.04 17.12
CA ALA A 104 -9.76 -10.03 17.48
C ALA A 104 -9.09 -11.40 17.25
N ASN A 105 -9.75 -12.48 17.67
CA ASN A 105 -9.26 -13.84 17.46
C ASN A 105 -9.20 -14.19 15.96
N PHE A 106 -10.19 -13.78 15.17
CA PHE A 106 -10.22 -13.96 13.73
C PHE A 106 -9.04 -13.24 13.06
N ILE A 107 -8.85 -11.95 13.32
CA ILE A 107 -7.73 -11.16 12.78
C ILE A 107 -6.38 -11.80 13.14
N ASN A 108 -6.20 -12.16 14.41
CA ASN A 108 -4.97 -12.82 14.87
C ASN A 108 -4.72 -14.15 14.16
N ALA A 109 -5.77 -14.97 13.97
CA ALA A 109 -5.64 -16.26 13.29
C ALA A 109 -5.24 -16.10 11.82
N VAL A 110 -5.88 -15.19 11.09
CA VAL A 110 -5.55 -14.89 9.68
C VAL A 110 -4.10 -14.43 9.56
N LEU A 111 -3.69 -13.42 10.34
CA LEU A 111 -2.34 -12.86 10.28
C LEU A 111 -1.26 -13.88 10.67
N ARG A 112 -1.50 -14.69 11.71
CA ARG A 112 -0.54 -15.73 12.09
C ARG A 112 -0.42 -16.84 11.06
N ASN A 113 -1.52 -17.26 10.41
CA ASN A 113 -1.48 -18.25 9.35
C ASN A 113 -0.74 -17.68 8.12
N PHE A 114 -1.01 -16.43 7.72
CA PHE A 114 -0.27 -15.74 6.67
C PHE A 114 1.24 -15.72 6.96
N MET A 115 1.66 -15.31 8.16
CA MET A 115 3.06 -15.22 8.53
C MET A 115 3.82 -16.56 8.54
N ARG A 116 3.11 -17.66 8.81
CA ARG A 116 3.69 -19.02 8.85
C ARG A 116 3.71 -19.71 7.50
N SER A 117 2.95 -19.19 6.53
CA SER A 117 2.82 -19.77 5.20
C SER A 117 3.95 -19.33 4.28
N GLU A 118 4.41 -20.22 3.41
CA GLU A 118 5.31 -19.89 2.30
C GLU A 118 4.67 -18.92 1.30
N HIS A 119 3.34 -18.90 1.22
CA HIS A 119 2.59 -17.95 0.38
C HIS A 119 2.92 -16.47 0.66
N ARG A 120 3.43 -16.17 1.83
CA ARG A 120 3.96 -14.84 2.15
C ARG A 120 5.11 -14.40 1.22
N ASN A 121 5.92 -15.36 0.75
CA ASN A 121 7.10 -15.12 -0.08
C ASN A 121 6.82 -15.34 -1.57
N GLU A 122 5.60 -15.73 -1.92
CA GLU A 122 5.19 -15.94 -3.31
C GLU A 122 4.77 -14.64 -3.97
N GLU A 123 4.82 -14.62 -5.30
CA GLU A 123 4.31 -13.52 -6.12
C GLU A 123 3.20 -14.00 -7.06
N PRO A 124 2.16 -13.19 -7.30
CA PRO A 124 1.18 -13.48 -8.33
C PRO A 124 1.84 -13.63 -9.70
N LYS A 125 1.34 -14.58 -10.49
CA LYS A 125 1.85 -14.83 -11.85
C LYS A 125 1.35 -13.81 -12.86
N ASP A 126 0.20 -13.21 -12.61
CA ASP A 126 -0.39 -12.21 -13.48
C ASP A 126 -0.02 -10.79 -13.03
N TRP A 127 0.11 -9.90 -14.00
CA TRP A 127 0.50 -8.51 -13.75
C TRP A 127 -0.62 -7.68 -13.13
N GLU A 128 -1.88 -8.04 -13.37
CA GLU A 128 -3.05 -7.35 -12.81
C GLU A 128 -3.00 -7.38 -11.28
N THR A 129 -2.84 -8.58 -10.73
CA THR A 129 -2.74 -8.77 -9.27
C THR A 129 -1.40 -8.25 -8.74
N LYS A 130 -0.27 -8.59 -9.40
CA LYS A 130 1.07 -8.23 -8.91
C LYS A 130 1.25 -6.72 -8.76
N TYR A 131 0.78 -5.95 -9.73
CA TYR A 131 0.93 -4.48 -9.75
C TYR A 131 -0.34 -3.74 -9.34
N SER A 132 -1.41 -4.44 -8.95
CA SER A 132 -2.73 -3.86 -8.63
C SER A 132 -3.19 -2.89 -9.72
N MET A 133 -3.06 -3.30 -10.97
CA MET A 133 -3.31 -2.45 -12.14
C MET A 133 -4.46 -3.02 -13.00
N PRO A 134 -5.45 -2.19 -13.37
CA PRO A 134 -6.59 -2.65 -14.16
C PRO A 134 -6.16 -3.31 -15.49
N LYS A 135 -6.73 -4.48 -15.77
CA LYS A 135 -6.46 -5.26 -16.99
C LYS A 135 -6.56 -4.43 -18.27
N LEU A 136 -7.57 -3.55 -18.36
CA LEU A 136 -7.75 -2.67 -19.52
C LEU A 136 -6.52 -1.78 -19.78
N LEU A 137 -5.89 -1.28 -18.72
CA LEU A 137 -4.69 -0.45 -18.84
C LEU A 137 -3.49 -1.30 -19.26
N LEU A 138 -3.31 -2.47 -18.64
CA LEU A 138 -2.26 -3.42 -19.02
C LEU A 138 -2.36 -3.84 -20.48
N ASP A 139 -3.56 -4.19 -20.96
CA ASP A 139 -3.80 -4.56 -22.36
C ASP A 139 -3.43 -3.41 -23.33
N LYS A 140 -3.74 -2.16 -22.96
CA LYS A 140 -3.32 -0.99 -23.75
C LYS A 140 -1.81 -0.81 -23.77
N MET A 141 -1.15 -0.96 -22.62
CA MET A 141 0.32 -0.85 -22.51
C MET A 141 1.00 -1.93 -23.34
N VAL A 142 0.53 -3.17 -23.26
CA VAL A 142 1.08 -4.29 -24.05
C VAL A 142 0.90 -4.07 -25.55
N ARG A 143 -0.25 -3.55 -25.99
CA ARG A 143 -0.47 -3.21 -27.41
C ARG A 143 0.46 -2.10 -27.89
N GLN A 144 0.73 -1.10 -27.06
CA GLN A 144 1.53 0.07 -27.42
C GLN A 144 3.03 -0.20 -27.35
N PHE A 145 3.50 -0.88 -26.31
CA PHE A 145 4.93 -1.01 -26.00
C PHE A 145 5.47 -2.44 -26.18
N GLY A 146 4.57 -3.43 -26.37
CA GLY A 146 4.92 -4.85 -26.31
C GLY A 146 5.12 -5.36 -24.90
N GLY A 147 5.03 -6.69 -24.71
CA GLY A 147 5.07 -7.30 -23.38
C GLY A 147 6.37 -7.02 -22.60
N LYS A 148 7.54 -7.16 -23.27
CA LYS A 148 8.84 -6.93 -22.62
C LYS A 148 8.95 -5.51 -22.05
N ARG A 149 8.67 -4.50 -22.88
CA ARG A 149 8.78 -3.09 -22.46
C ARG A 149 7.76 -2.73 -21.41
N THR A 150 6.54 -3.30 -21.50
CA THR A 150 5.52 -3.13 -20.45
C THR A 150 6.02 -3.67 -19.11
N GLY A 151 6.62 -4.86 -19.07
CA GLY A 151 7.22 -5.41 -17.85
C GLY A 151 8.28 -4.49 -17.24
N GLU A 152 9.21 -3.96 -18.06
CA GLU A 152 10.24 -3.02 -17.62
C GLU A 152 9.63 -1.73 -17.02
N ILE A 153 8.54 -1.22 -17.63
CA ILE A 153 7.83 -0.04 -17.13
C ILE A 153 7.18 -0.35 -15.77
N LEU A 154 6.47 -1.47 -15.64
CA LEU A 154 5.83 -1.88 -14.39
C LEU A 154 6.84 -2.05 -13.26
N GLU A 155 7.97 -2.70 -13.52
CA GLU A 155 9.06 -2.82 -12.53
C GLU A 155 9.66 -1.46 -12.14
N SER A 156 9.71 -0.52 -13.07
CA SER A 156 10.22 0.83 -12.78
C SER A 156 9.28 1.64 -11.89
N LEU A 157 7.96 1.41 -11.99
CA LEU A 157 6.95 2.08 -11.15
C LEU A 157 7.00 1.62 -9.68
N GLU A 158 7.54 0.43 -9.41
CA GLU A 158 7.74 -0.07 -8.05
C GLU A 158 8.92 0.62 -7.32
N LYS A 159 9.81 1.27 -8.07
CA LYS A 159 10.98 1.95 -7.50
C LYS A 159 10.59 3.35 -7.02
N PRO A 160 11.19 3.84 -5.92
CA PRO A 160 11.00 5.22 -5.49
C PRO A 160 11.32 6.18 -6.63
N SER A 161 10.43 7.11 -6.91
CA SER A 161 10.68 8.16 -7.90
C SER A 161 11.76 9.11 -7.42
N HIS A 162 12.65 9.51 -8.33
CA HIS A 162 13.61 10.57 -8.05
C HIS A 162 12.90 11.92 -7.97
N VAL A 163 13.34 12.76 -7.05
CA VAL A 163 12.87 14.14 -6.98
C VAL A 163 13.60 14.93 -8.10
N SER A 164 12.81 15.54 -8.99
CA SER A 164 13.34 16.42 -10.02
C SER A 164 13.20 17.86 -9.57
N LEU A 165 14.30 18.63 -9.64
CA LEU A 165 14.36 20.03 -9.29
C LEU A 165 14.66 20.83 -10.55
N ARG A 166 13.89 21.91 -10.80
CA ARG A 166 14.19 22.88 -11.84
C ARG A 166 14.97 24.05 -11.24
N LYS A 167 16.19 24.29 -11.69
CA LYS A 167 16.92 25.49 -11.33
C LYS A 167 16.27 26.70 -12.03
N ILE A 168 15.85 27.68 -11.25
CA ILE A 168 15.37 28.97 -11.77
C ILE A 168 16.56 29.87 -12.00
N ASP A 169 17.54 29.85 -11.09
CA ASP A 169 18.81 30.57 -11.22
C ASP A 169 19.93 29.56 -11.53
N PRO A 170 20.58 29.64 -12.69
CA PRO A 170 21.66 28.74 -13.11
C PRO A 170 22.90 28.82 -12.23
N THR A 171 23.09 29.92 -11.47
CA THR A 171 24.25 30.12 -10.60
C THR A 171 24.17 29.38 -9.29
N VAL A 172 22.94 28.92 -8.88
CA VAL A 172 22.73 28.18 -7.65
C VAL A 172 23.17 26.73 -7.83
N GLU A 173 24.16 26.31 -7.07
CA GLU A 173 24.55 24.89 -6.98
C GLU A 173 23.70 24.17 -5.91
N ILE A 174 23.07 23.06 -6.30
CA ILE A 174 22.32 22.19 -5.38
C ILE A 174 23.15 20.91 -5.21
N SER A 175 23.73 20.73 -4.03
CA SER A 175 24.54 19.54 -3.73
C SER A 175 23.71 18.26 -3.84
N GLY A 176 24.33 17.16 -4.32
CA GLY A 176 23.66 15.87 -4.47
C GLY A 176 22.72 15.74 -5.67
N THR A 177 22.67 16.74 -6.53
CA THR A 177 21.90 16.67 -7.80
C THR A 177 22.79 16.27 -8.98
N ARG A 178 22.18 15.62 -9.98
CA ARG A 178 22.79 15.36 -11.29
C ARG A 178 21.85 15.87 -12.39
N ALA A 179 22.42 16.19 -13.54
CA ALA A 179 21.62 16.65 -14.68
C ALA A 179 20.55 15.62 -15.07
N SER A 180 19.37 16.11 -15.44
CA SER A 180 18.31 15.26 -16.00
C SER A 180 18.72 14.80 -17.40
N LEU A 181 18.41 13.54 -17.73
CA LEU A 181 18.60 13.00 -19.09
C LEU A 181 17.58 13.55 -20.11
N LEU A 182 16.65 14.41 -19.68
CA LEU A 182 15.59 14.99 -20.52
C LEU A 182 15.92 16.41 -21.03
N THR A 183 17.18 16.84 -20.97
CA THR A 183 17.64 18.16 -21.44
C THR A 183 18.37 18.07 -22.78
N GLU A 184 17.88 17.28 -23.73
CA GLU A 184 18.20 17.39 -25.15
C GLU A 184 16.96 17.66 -25.97
#